data_c3cef8d63e6353571e1d45ed962a0f80
#
_entry.id   c3cef8d63e6353571e1d45ed962a0f80
#
_cell.length_a   1.000
_cell.length_b   1.000
_cell.length_c   1.000
_cell.angle_alpha   90.00
_cell.angle_beta   90.00
_cell.angle_gamma   90.00
#
_symmetry.space_group_name_H-M   'P 1'
#
loop_
_entity.id
_entity.type
_entity.pdbx_description
1 polymer ?
#
loop_
_entity_poly.entity_id
_entity_poly.type
_entity_poly.pdbx_seq_one_letter_code
_entity_poly.pdbx_strand_id
1 'polypeptide(L)'
;MQLLRQAPGYTDATIQLLAARSLAAIADTITFERHAFQPYLQDAVVALAHLLQSGLEEPDSVRSITHALCVIMDRVDTDMVPYGPALADMVPKMWARDDPQMRLKPSLLEFVSKLVEKYLPHIEAQAQMQALVARLLRDSFEPAARPLLGHDALLLWYHTLASSYALSAPLVELLSCAPELLAQPEYAPLMCRVWEETVLLAPEDVLHAFGMSVYGAMAPMVGHPNSPVIMEPIFAIDMHVRALSTASLGAMANIMRATPLDEAIFASLC
;
A
#
# COMPACT_ATOMS: atom_id res chain seq x y z
N MET A 1 12.90 14.23 23.34
CA MET A 1 11.46 14.48 23.59
C MET A 1 11.14 15.94 23.91
N GLN A 2 11.81 16.62 24.85
CA GLN A 2 11.57 18.04 25.15
C GLN A 2 11.73 18.97 23.93
N LEU A 3 12.66 18.70 23.02
CA LEU A 3 12.89 19.49 21.80
C LEU A 3 11.77 19.32 20.73
N LEU A 4 10.99 18.24 20.78
CA LEU A 4 9.83 18.04 19.91
C LEU A 4 8.58 18.73 20.49
N ARG A 5 8.51 18.90 21.81
CA ARG A 5 7.47 19.67 22.47
C ARG A 5 7.86 21.15 22.46
N GLN A 6 6.96 22.01 22.04
CA GLN A 6 7.19 23.44 22.11
C GLN A 6 7.51 23.86 23.54
N ALA A 7 8.72 24.31 23.81
CA ALA A 7 8.92 25.21 24.94
C ALA A 7 8.15 26.51 24.64
N PRO A 8 7.35 27.03 25.56
CA PRO A 8 6.62 28.28 25.34
C PRO A 8 7.63 29.39 24.96
N GLY A 9 7.61 29.80 23.67
CA GLY A 9 8.45 30.88 23.16
C GLY A 9 9.53 30.54 22.13
N TYR A 10 9.80 29.26 21.80
CA TYR A 10 10.73 28.88 20.76
C TYR A 10 10.07 27.93 19.76
N THR A 11 9.59 28.48 18.65
CA THR A 11 9.06 27.74 17.51
C THR A 11 10.08 27.68 16.38
N ASP A 12 11.28 27.17 16.65
CA ASP A 12 12.24 26.96 15.55
C ASP A 12 11.93 25.59 14.90
N ALA A 13 11.26 25.65 13.75
CA ALA A 13 10.92 24.47 12.94
C ALA A 13 12.18 23.65 12.60
N THR A 14 13.35 24.29 12.46
CA THR A 14 14.62 23.63 12.18
C THR A 14 15.03 22.72 13.34
N ILE A 15 14.91 23.19 14.59
CA ILE A 15 15.23 22.40 15.78
C ILE A 15 14.30 21.21 15.90
N GLN A 16 12.99 21.40 15.65
CA GLN A 16 12.00 20.33 15.70
C GLN A 16 12.28 19.28 14.62
N LEU A 17 12.63 19.69 13.42
CA LEU A 17 12.97 18.80 12.33
C LEU A 17 14.26 18.01 12.61
N LEU A 18 15.30 18.66 13.15
CA LEU A 18 16.52 17.98 13.59
C LEU A 18 16.24 16.98 14.69
N ALA A 19 15.36 17.30 15.65
CA ALA A 19 14.95 16.38 16.70
C ALA A 19 14.17 15.17 16.13
N ALA A 20 13.30 15.37 15.15
CA ALA A 20 12.59 14.29 14.46
C ALA A 20 13.56 13.36 13.72
N ARG A 21 14.51 13.92 12.98
CA ARG A 21 15.58 13.16 12.28
C ARG A 21 16.47 12.38 13.26
N SER A 22 16.84 13.01 14.38
CA SER A 22 17.63 12.35 15.42
C SER A 22 16.86 11.20 16.07
N LEU A 23 15.56 11.37 16.29
CA LEU A 23 14.69 10.32 16.82
C LEU A 23 14.61 9.14 15.85
N ALA A 24 14.43 9.40 14.56
CA ALA A 24 14.45 8.37 13.53
C ALA A 24 15.79 7.62 13.49
N ALA A 25 16.90 8.35 13.52
CA ALA A 25 18.23 7.76 13.53
C ALA A 25 18.50 6.88 14.77
N ILE A 26 18.02 7.30 15.96
CA ILE A 26 18.11 6.50 17.19
C ILE A 26 17.24 5.24 17.07
N ALA A 27 16.02 5.38 16.58
CA ALA A 27 15.12 4.24 16.40
C ALA A 27 15.65 3.23 15.36
N ASP A 28 16.38 3.69 14.34
CA ASP A 28 16.94 2.84 13.28
C ASP A 28 18.24 2.12 13.68
N THR A 29 18.77 2.36 14.88
CA THR A 29 19.99 1.67 15.34
C THR A 29 19.74 0.18 15.58
N ILE A 30 20.78 -0.63 15.39
CA ILE A 30 20.76 -2.08 15.70
C ILE A 30 20.54 -2.31 17.21
N THR A 31 20.96 -1.36 18.04
CA THR A 31 20.86 -1.42 19.51
C THR A 31 19.54 -0.88 20.04
N PHE A 32 18.56 -0.58 19.16
CA PHE A 32 17.27 -0.08 19.61
C PHE A 32 16.52 -1.12 20.44
N GLU A 33 16.17 -0.74 21.66
CA GLU A 33 15.41 -1.57 22.59
C GLU A 33 13.97 -1.06 22.70
N ARG A 34 13.01 -1.81 22.17
CA ARG A 34 11.58 -1.49 22.18
C ARG A 34 11.06 -1.14 23.58
N HIS A 35 11.41 -1.96 24.59
CA HIS A 35 10.96 -1.74 25.96
C HIS A 35 11.50 -0.44 26.58
N ALA A 36 12.73 -0.07 26.27
CA ALA A 36 13.31 1.17 26.73
C ALA A 36 12.67 2.40 26.07
N PHE A 37 12.17 2.25 24.84
CA PHE A 37 11.50 3.32 24.10
C PHE A 37 10.01 3.47 24.46
N GLN A 38 9.35 2.41 24.90
CA GLN A 38 7.90 2.38 25.17
C GLN A 38 7.40 3.54 26.05
N PRO A 39 8.06 3.96 27.14
CA PRO A 39 7.61 5.11 27.94
C PRO A 39 7.59 6.44 27.18
N TYR A 40 8.32 6.54 26.08
CA TYR A 40 8.45 7.75 25.25
C TYR A 40 7.62 7.70 23.97
N LEU A 41 7.05 6.53 23.62
CA LEU A 41 6.35 6.29 22.37
C LEU A 41 5.19 7.27 22.16
N GLN A 42 4.32 7.41 23.16
CA GLN A 42 3.17 8.32 23.07
C GLN A 42 3.63 9.76 22.80
N ASP A 43 4.60 10.24 23.55
CA ASP A 43 5.13 11.59 23.39
C ASP A 43 5.76 11.79 22.01
N ALA A 44 6.47 10.78 21.50
CA ALA A 44 7.08 10.80 20.17
C ALA A 44 6.03 10.91 19.07
N VAL A 45 5.05 10.01 19.10
CA VAL A 45 3.99 9.95 18.08
C VAL A 45 3.15 11.23 18.09
N VAL A 46 2.72 11.69 19.26
CA VAL A 46 1.92 12.91 19.39
C VAL A 46 2.69 14.14 18.92
N ALA A 47 3.98 14.25 19.26
CA ALA A 47 4.80 15.38 18.84
C ALA A 47 5.03 15.38 17.32
N LEU A 48 5.32 14.22 16.70
CA LEU A 48 5.50 14.09 15.26
C LEU A 48 4.19 14.35 14.51
N ALA A 49 3.08 13.82 15.01
CA ALA A 49 1.74 14.08 14.45
C ALA A 49 1.38 15.58 14.51
N HIS A 50 1.68 16.23 15.61
CA HIS A 50 1.48 17.67 15.75
C HIS A 50 2.33 18.46 14.74
N LEU A 51 3.59 18.09 14.56
CA LEU A 51 4.47 18.71 13.54
C LEU A 51 3.90 18.57 12.13
N LEU A 52 3.35 17.40 11.77
CA LEU A 52 2.70 17.21 10.47
C LEU A 52 1.45 18.09 10.29
N GLN A 53 0.73 18.36 11.38
CA GLN A 53 -0.48 19.19 11.35
C GLN A 53 -0.17 20.70 11.39
N SER A 54 0.95 21.11 11.99
CA SER A 54 1.28 22.51 12.25
C SER A 54 1.63 23.35 11.03
N GLY A 55 1.40 22.81 9.81
CA GLY A 55 1.51 23.59 8.58
C GLY A 55 2.93 23.78 8.07
N LEU A 56 3.83 22.81 8.32
CA LEU A 56 5.09 22.78 7.61
C LEU A 56 4.83 22.82 6.10
N GLU A 57 5.11 23.95 5.47
CA GLU A 57 4.83 24.17 4.05
C GLU A 57 5.87 23.45 3.17
N GLU A 58 7.04 23.18 3.74
CA GLU A 58 8.16 22.61 3.00
C GLU A 58 8.01 21.08 2.86
N PRO A 59 7.90 20.55 1.62
CA PRO A 59 7.72 19.11 1.38
C PRO A 59 8.79 18.22 2.01
N ASP A 60 10.05 18.67 2.01
CA ASP A 60 11.17 17.91 2.58
C ASP A 60 11.08 17.78 4.11
N SER A 61 10.51 18.77 4.76
CA SER A 61 10.24 18.71 6.21
C SER A 61 9.15 17.69 6.53
N VAL A 62 8.05 17.71 5.78
CA VAL A 62 6.98 16.72 5.92
C VAL A 62 7.50 15.32 5.65
N ARG A 63 8.27 15.13 4.56
CA ARG A 63 8.92 13.87 4.22
C ARG A 63 9.80 13.34 5.37
N SER A 64 10.59 14.21 6.00
CA SER A 64 11.47 13.80 7.10
C SER A 64 10.67 13.33 8.33
N ILE A 65 9.52 13.95 8.59
CA ILE A 65 8.67 13.58 9.73
C ILE A 65 7.87 12.29 9.41
N THR A 66 7.33 12.14 8.21
CA THR A 66 6.68 10.89 7.80
C THR A 66 7.65 9.73 7.84
N HIS A 67 8.88 9.92 7.37
CA HIS A 67 9.93 8.91 7.47
C HIS A 67 10.22 8.54 8.94
N ALA A 68 10.32 9.53 9.86
CA ALA A 68 10.52 9.25 11.27
C ALA A 68 9.38 8.41 11.87
N LEU A 69 8.14 8.69 11.49
CA LEU A 69 6.99 7.86 11.89
C LEU A 69 7.07 6.44 11.31
N CYS A 70 7.45 6.28 10.04
CA CYS A 70 7.63 4.97 9.41
C CYS A 70 8.68 4.13 10.15
N VAL A 71 9.84 4.71 10.46
CA VAL A 71 10.91 4.03 11.21
C VAL A 71 10.42 3.62 12.60
N ILE A 72 9.71 4.50 13.31
CA ILE A 72 9.16 4.16 14.63
C ILE A 72 8.14 3.03 14.51
N MET A 73 7.21 3.09 13.55
CA MET A 73 6.22 2.02 13.31
C MET A 73 6.88 0.66 13.08
N ASP A 74 7.95 0.61 12.28
CA ASP A 74 8.68 -0.64 12.03
C ASP A 74 9.36 -1.20 13.29
N ARG A 75 9.83 -0.32 14.19
CA ARG A 75 10.56 -0.74 15.39
C ARG A 75 9.68 -1.11 16.58
N VAL A 76 8.53 -0.44 16.72
CA VAL A 76 7.63 -0.67 17.86
C VAL A 76 6.46 -1.60 17.53
N ASP A 77 6.24 -1.86 16.23
CA ASP A 77 5.26 -2.81 15.72
C ASP A 77 3.84 -2.60 16.32
N THR A 78 3.26 -3.62 16.94
CA THR A 78 1.88 -3.60 17.48
C THR A 78 1.63 -2.51 18.53
N ASP A 79 2.67 -1.95 19.18
CA ASP A 79 2.49 -0.82 20.10
C ASP A 79 1.98 0.45 19.41
N MET A 80 2.03 0.51 18.06
CA MET A 80 1.46 1.61 17.27
C MET A 80 -0.07 1.52 17.09
N VAL A 81 -0.67 0.36 17.29
CA VAL A 81 -2.11 0.13 17.04
C VAL A 81 -3.01 1.19 17.71
N PRO A 82 -2.80 1.60 18.97
CA PRO A 82 -3.64 2.62 19.62
C PRO A 82 -3.60 4.00 18.93
N TYR A 83 -2.56 4.31 18.17
CA TYR A 83 -2.37 5.59 17.50
C TYR A 83 -2.89 5.58 16.05
N GLY A 84 -3.20 4.40 15.52
CA GLY A 84 -3.64 4.19 14.14
C GLY A 84 -4.79 5.10 13.71
N PRO A 85 -5.90 5.21 14.46
CA PRO A 85 -7.01 6.08 14.08
C PRO A 85 -6.61 7.55 13.92
N ALA A 86 -5.86 8.09 14.88
CA ALA A 86 -5.43 9.49 14.85
C ALA A 86 -4.48 9.77 13.68
N LEU A 87 -3.62 8.82 13.36
CA LEU A 87 -2.71 8.92 12.21
C LEU A 87 -3.47 8.81 10.88
N ALA A 88 -4.45 7.91 10.78
CA ALA A 88 -5.29 7.77 9.60
C ALA A 88 -6.11 9.03 9.32
N ASP A 89 -6.68 9.67 10.35
CA ASP A 89 -7.48 10.90 10.24
C ASP A 89 -6.69 12.12 9.73
N MET A 90 -5.35 12.06 9.82
CA MET A 90 -4.50 13.15 9.31
C MET A 90 -4.29 13.04 7.79
N VAL A 91 -4.30 11.82 7.24
CA VAL A 91 -3.92 11.56 5.84
C VAL A 91 -4.75 12.37 4.84
N PRO A 92 -6.10 12.46 4.93
CA PRO A 92 -6.89 13.23 3.97
C PRO A 92 -6.53 14.72 3.94
N LYS A 93 -6.18 15.30 5.08
CA LYS A 93 -5.79 16.72 5.18
C LYS A 93 -4.41 16.96 4.55
N MET A 94 -3.49 16.01 4.74
CA MET A 94 -2.15 16.08 4.17
C MET A 94 -2.19 15.84 2.66
N TRP A 95 -3.02 14.90 2.21
CA TRP A 95 -3.20 14.57 0.80
C TRP A 95 -3.80 15.72 -0.02
N ALA A 96 -4.70 16.49 0.60
CA ALA A 96 -5.36 17.63 -0.01
C ALA A 96 -4.49 18.92 -0.06
N ARG A 97 -3.26 18.90 0.47
CA ARG A 97 -2.36 20.04 0.38
C ARG A 97 -1.98 20.33 -1.07
N ASP A 98 -1.79 21.61 -1.36
CA ASP A 98 -1.25 22.04 -2.66
C ASP A 98 0.20 21.56 -2.81
N ASP A 99 0.40 20.63 -3.73
CA ASP A 99 1.68 20.02 -4.06
C ASP A 99 1.76 19.81 -5.58
N PRO A 100 1.93 20.89 -6.34
CA PRO A 100 1.89 20.84 -7.81
C PRO A 100 3.00 19.97 -8.41
N GLN A 101 4.07 19.72 -7.67
CA GLN A 101 5.19 18.87 -8.08
C GLN A 101 5.06 17.43 -7.55
N MET A 102 4.00 17.12 -6.81
CA MET A 102 3.72 15.81 -6.18
C MET A 102 4.91 15.28 -5.33
N ARG A 103 5.67 16.17 -4.70
CA ARG A 103 6.88 15.81 -3.91
C ARG A 103 6.52 15.19 -2.56
N LEU A 104 5.35 15.53 -2.03
CA LEU A 104 4.85 15.03 -0.75
C LEU A 104 4.14 13.68 -0.88
N LYS A 105 3.37 13.49 -1.94
CA LYS A 105 2.46 12.34 -2.12
C LYS A 105 3.15 10.97 -2.06
N PRO A 106 4.35 10.74 -2.66
CA PRO A 106 5.05 9.45 -2.52
C PRO A 106 5.33 9.10 -1.06
N SER A 107 5.82 10.07 -0.25
CA SER A 107 6.10 9.84 1.17
C SER A 107 4.83 9.59 1.99
N LEU A 108 3.70 10.16 1.58
CA LEU A 108 2.40 9.87 2.19
C LEU A 108 1.91 8.46 1.83
N LEU A 109 2.11 8.00 0.60
CA LEU A 109 1.78 6.63 0.20
C LEU A 109 2.63 5.62 0.99
N GLU A 110 3.93 5.85 1.14
CA GLU A 110 4.81 5.04 1.97
C GLU A 110 4.33 5.01 3.44
N PHE A 111 4.02 6.17 4.01
CA PHE A 111 3.50 6.28 5.36
C PHE A 111 2.18 5.51 5.54
N VAL A 112 1.23 5.66 4.63
CA VAL A 112 -0.05 4.94 4.68
C VAL A 112 0.16 3.45 4.49
N SER A 113 1.10 3.03 3.64
CA SER A 113 1.47 1.62 3.44
C SER A 113 1.95 0.99 4.75
N LYS A 114 2.83 1.68 5.48
CA LYS A 114 3.29 1.24 6.80
C LYS A 114 2.18 1.23 7.84
N LEU A 115 1.33 2.26 7.82
CA LEU A 115 0.17 2.32 8.73
C LEU A 115 -0.80 1.17 8.48
N VAL A 116 -1.09 0.86 7.23
CA VAL A 116 -1.92 -0.28 6.83
C VAL A 116 -1.32 -1.59 7.31
N GLU A 117 -0.05 -1.84 7.04
CA GLU A 117 0.65 -3.05 7.44
C GLU A 117 0.60 -3.30 8.95
N LYS A 118 0.77 -2.25 9.76
CA LYS A 118 0.87 -2.37 11.22
C LYS A 118 -0.45 -2.24 11.95
N TYR A 119 -1.44 -1.56 11.38
CA TYR A 119 -2.69 -1.22 12.06
C TYR A 119 -3.89 -2.04 11.56
N LEU A 120 -4.02 -2.20 10.23
CA LEU A 120 -5.20 -2.80 9.62
C LEU A 120 -5.52 -4.22 10.10
N PRO A 121 -4.54 -5.14 10.34
CA PRO A 121 -4.80 -6.48 10.84
C PRO A 121 -5.40 -6.52 12.24
N HIS A 122 -5.33 -5.42 13.00
CA HIS A 122 -5.74 -5.33 14.40
C HIS A 122 -7.07 -4.62 14.63
N ILE A 123 -7.76 -4.22 13.56
CA ILE A 123 -9.04 -3.51 13.64
C ILE A 123 -10.16 -4.34 13.03
N GLU A 124 -11.33 -4.34 13.70
CA GLU A 124 -12.52 -5.01 13.18
C GLU A 124 -13.13 -4.25 11.98
N ALA A 125 -13.17 -2.92 12.05
CA ALA A 125 -13.78 -2.08 11.03
C ALA A 125 -12.76 -1.68 9.94
N GLN A 126 -12.27 -2.64 9.17
CA GLN A 126 -11.29 -2.41 8.11
C GLN A 126 -11.82 -1.54 6.96
N ALA A 127 -13.14 -1.56 6.73
CA ALA A 127 -13.76 -0.90 5.58
C ALA A 127 -13.47 0.62 5.49
N GLN A 128 -13.35 1.31 6.63
CA GLN A 128 -13.04 2.74 6.63
C GLN A 128 -11.61 3.02 6.16
N MET A 129 -10.63 2.22 6.62
CA MET A 129 -9.24 2.34 6.16
C MET A 129 -9.13 1.96 4.68
N GLN A 130 -9.80 0.90 4.25
CA GLN A 130 -9.83 0.52 2.84
C GLN A 130 -10.49 1.58 1.96
N ALA A 131 -11.52 2.28 2.43
CA ALA A 131 -12.13 3.39 1.71
C ALA A 131 -11.18 4.59 1.58
N LEU A 132 -10.41 4.90 2.64
CA LEU A 132 -9.35 5.91 2.58
C LEU A 132 -8.30 5.52 1.53
N VAL A 133 -7.78 4.30 1.59
CA VAL A 133 -6.80 3.78 0.63
C VAL A 133 -7.35 3.83 -0.79
N ALA A 134 -8.58 3.36 -1.02
CA ALA A 134 -9.20 3.37 -2.35
C ALA A 134 -9.27 4.79 -2.95
N ARG A 135 -9.50 5.82 -2.12
CA ARG A 135 -9.46 7.21 -2.57
C ARG A 135 -8.03 7.61 -2.99
N LEU A 136 -7.03 7.32 -2.17
CA LEU A 136 -5.63 7.65 -2.50
C LEU A 136 -5.17 6.96 -3.79
N LEU A 137 -5.55 5.69 -3.96
CA LEU A 137 -5.25 4.91 -5.17
C LEU A 137 -5.91 5.50 -6.41
N ARG A 138 -7.20 5.88 -6.32
CA ARG A 138 -7.93 6.50 -7.42
C ARG A 138 -7.23 7.79 -7.88
N ASP A 139 -6.88 8.66 -6.94
CA ASP A 139 -6.18 9.91 -7.24
C ASP A 139 -4.77 9.64 -7.83
N SER A 140 -4.08 8.58 -7.36
CA SER A 140 -2.73 8.22 -7.82
C SER A 140 -2.71 7.58 -9.21
N PHE A 141 -3.79 6.90 -9.61
CA PHE A 141 -3.92 6.30 -10.95
C PHE A 141 -4.47 7.27 -12.01
N GLU A 142 -4.79 8.50 -11.64
CA GLU A 142 -5.07 9.55 -12.61
C GLU A 142 -3.91 9.68 -13.62
N PRO A 143 -4.19 9.88 -14.93
CA PRO A 143 -3.14 9.90 -15.96
C PRO A 143 -2.00 10.87 -15.70
N ALA A 144 -2.27 12.01 -15.06
CA ALA A 144 -1.26 13.01 -14.71
C ALA A 144 -0.39 12.61 -13.51
N ALA A 145 -0.93 11.85 -12.56
CA ALA A 145 -0.26 11.45 -11.32
C ALA A 145 0.46 10.09 -11.46
N ARG A 146 -0.09 9.19 -12.27
CA ARG A 146 0.36 7.81 -12.42
C ARG A 146 1.86 7.65 -12.68
N PRO A 147 2.51 8.42 -13.56
CA PRO A 147 3.95 8.24 -13.80
C PRO A 147 4.82 8.49 -12.56
N LEU A 148 4.33 9.27 -11.59
CA LEU A 148 5.04 9.61 -10.35
C LEU A 148 4.61 8.76 -9.16
N LEU A 149 3.34 8.38 -9.09
CA LEU A 149 2.74 7.75 -7.91
C LEU A 149 2.34 6.28 -8.14
N GLY A 150 2.25 5.83 -9.40
CA GLY A 150 1.65 4.53 -9.74
C GLY A 150 2.34 3.35 -9.06
N HIS A 151 3.66 3.36 -8.96
CA HIS A 151 4.40 2.28 -8.29
C HIS A 151 4.10 2.23 -6.78
N ASP A 152 4.20 3.37 -6.09
CA ASP A 152 3.94 3.46 -4.65
C ASP A 152 2.46 3.18 -4.32
N ALA A 153 1.57 3.60 -5.21
CA ALA A 153 0.14 3.29 -5.11
C ALA A 153 -0.14 1.79 -5.22
N LEU A 154 0.52 1.08 -6.15
CA LEU A 154 0.40 -0.37 -6.26
C LEU A 154 0.96 -1.10 -5.03
N LEU A 155 2.06 -0.63 -4.47
CA LEU A 155 2.59 -1.15 -3.19
C LEU A 155 1.58 -0.95 -2.06
N LEU A 156 0.98 0.24 -1.95
CA LEU A 156 -0.06 0.50 -0.97
C LEU A 156 -1.27 -0.43 -1.17
N TRP A 157 -1.70 -0.65 -2.41
CA TRP A 157 -2.81 -1.55 -2.72
C TRP A 157 -2.49 -2.99 -2.29
N TYR A 158 -1.31 -3.49 -2.67
CA TYR A 158 -0.83 -4.81 -2.26
C TYR A 158 -0.81 -4.97 -0.73
N HIS A 159 -0.18 -4.04 0.00
CA HIS A 159 -0.12 -4.10 1.46
C HIS A 159 -1.50 -4.03 2.11
N THR A 160 -2.43 -3.27 1.50
CA THR A 160 -3.81 -3.19 2.00
C THR A 160 -4.52 -4.52 1.88
N LEU A 161 -4.40 -5.20 0.74
CA LEU A 161 -5.02 -6.50 0.54
C LEU A 161 -4.36 -7.56 1.44
N ALA A 162 -3.03 -7.63 1.47
CA ALA A 162 -2.29 -8.59 2.30
C ALA A 162 -2.57 -8.44 3.81
N SER A 163 -3.00 -7.23 4.24
CA SER A 163 -3.34 -6.94 5.64
C SER A 163 -4.85 -6.99 5.93
N SER A 164 -5.67 -7.36 4.96
CA SER A 164 -7.14 -7.37 5.06
C SER A 164 -7.68 -8.78 5.25
N TYR A 165 -8.88 -8.86 5.87
CA TYR A 165 -9.63 -10.12 5.99
C TYR A 165 -10.80 -10.22 5.00
N ALA A 166 -11.16 -9.10 4.36
CA ALA A 166 -12.23 -9.03 3.38
C ALA A 166 -12.02 -7.85 2.44
N LEU A 167 -12.57 -7.92 1.25
CA LEU A 167 -12.49 -6.88 0.23
C LEU A 167 -13.69 -5.94 0.34
N SER A 168 -13.44 -4.63 0.49
CA SER A 168 -14.51 -3.62 0.52
C SER A 168 -14.94 -3.19 -0.89
N ALA A 169 -16.19 -2.74 -1.04
CA ALA A 169 -16.72 -2.28 -2.30
C ALA A 169 -15.85 -1.21 -3.01
N PRO A 170 -15.30 -0.17 -2.31
CA PRO A 170 -14.42 0.80 -2.96
C PRO A 170 -13.14 0.21 -3.56
N LEU A 171 -12.59 -0.87 -2.97
CA LEU A 171 -11.43 -1.57 -3.54
C LEU A 171 -11.84 -2.50 -4.69
N VAL A 172 -13.04 -3.09 -4.66
CA VAL A 172 -13.60 -3.84 -5.79
C VAL A 172 -13.75 -2.96 -7.03
N GLU A 173 -14.26 -1.73 -6.87
CA GLU A 173 -14.41 -0.78 -7.98
C GLU A 173 -13.07 -0.49 -8.69
N LEU A 174 -11.96 -0.46 -7.96
CA LEU A 174 -10.63 -0.23 -8.51
C LEU A 174 -10.12 -1.38 -9.39
N LEU A 175 -10.67 -2.59 -9.28
CA LEU A 175 -10.29 -3.70 -10.14
C LEU A 175 -10.59 -3.44 -11.63
N SER A 176 -11.46 -2.48 -11.92
CA SER A 176 -11.72 -2.04 -13.30
C SER A 176 -10.48 -1.45 -14.01
N CYS A 177 -9.51 -0.89 -13.26
CA CYS A 177 -8.25 -0.38 -13.84
C CYS A 177 -7.15 -1.45 -13.96
N ALA A 178 -7.34 -2.65 -13.39
CA ALA A 178 -6.33 -3.69 -13.39
C ALA A 178 -5.84 -4.11 -14.79
N PRO A 179 -6.71 -4.29 -15.82
CA PRO A 179 -6.26 -4.65 -17.17
C PRO A 179 -5.35 -3.58 -17.79
N GLU A 180 -5.63 -2.29 -17.55
CA GLU A 180 -4.81 -1.20 -18.06
C GLU A 180 -3.42 -1.17 -17.39
N LEU A 181 -3.36 -1.41 -16.07
CA LEU A 181 -2.11 -1.46 -15.32
C LEU A 181 -1.28 -2.68 -15.71
N LEU A 182 -1.91 -3.84 -15.93
CA LEU A 182 -1.25 -5.05 -16.42
C LEU A 182 -0.66 -4.88 -17.82
N ALA A 183 -1.29 -4.07 -18.68
CA ALA A 183 -0.77 -3.80 -20.01
C ALA A 183 0.53 -2.97 -20.00
N GLN A 184 0.90 -2.38 -18.87
CA GLN A 184 2.11 -1.57 -18.71
C GLN A 184 3.22 -2.40 -18.03
N PRO A 185 4.35 -2.69 -18.72
CA PRO A 185 5.37 -3.60 -18.21
C PRO A 185 5.96 -3.20 -16.84
N GLU A 186 5.97 -1.90 -16.55
CA GLU A 186 6.48 -1.34 -15.29
C GLU A 186 5.59 -1.66 -14.08
N TYR A 187 4.28 -1.81 -14.29
CA TYR A 187 3.31 -2.08 -13.22
C TYR A 187 2.87 -3.55 -13.16
N ALA A 188 3.04 -4.28 -14.25
CA ALA A 188 2.54 -5.64 -14.39
C ALA A 188 2.96 -6.61 -13.28
N PRO A 189 4.26 -6.67 -12.84
CA PRO A 189 4.65 -7.59 -11.76
C PRO A 189 3.91 -7.33 -10.47
N LEU A 190 3.80 -6.05 -10.11
CA LEU A 190 3.18 -5.66 -8.85
C LEU A 190 1.65 -5.81 -8.91
N MET A 191 1.05 -5.53 -10.08
CA MET A 191 -0.38 -5.73 -10.29
C MET A 191 -0.76 -7.23 -10.25
N CYS A 192 0.11 -8.13 -10.70
CA CYS A 192 -0.08 -9.57 -10.53
C CYS A 192 -0.15 -9.96 -9.05
N ARG A 193 0.72 -9.41 -8.21
CA ARG A 193 0.66 -9.63 -6.75
C ARG A 193 -0.61 -9.05 -6.12
N VAL A 194 -1.05 -7.88 -6.55
CA VAL A 194 -2.35 -7.30 -6.15
C VAL A 194 -3.48 -8.26 -6.52
N TRP A 195 -3.43 -8.87 -7.70
CA TRP A 195 -4.44 -9.84 -8.13
C TRP A 195 -4.39 -11.13 -7.32
N GLU A 196 -3.22 -11.65 -6.96
CA GLU A 196 -3.05 -12.80 -6.07
C GLU A 196 -3.76 -12.58 -4.73
N GLU A 197 -3.50 -11.45 -4.07
CA GLU A 197 -4.16 -11.10 -2.82
C GLU A 197 -5.68 -10.88 -3.01
N THR A 198 -6.08 -10.29 -4.14
CA THR A 198 -7.50 -10.12 -4.49
C THR A 198 -8.21 -11.47 -4.56
N VAL A 199 -7.60 -12.46 -5.20
CA VAL A 199 -8.17 -13.80 -5.35
C VAL A 199 -8.41 -14.48 -4.01
N LEU A 200 -7.55 -14.23 -3.03
CA LEU A 200 -7.69 -14.81 -1.68
C LEU A 200 -8.83 -14.17 -0.87
N LEU A 201 -9.15 -12.92 -1.14
CA LEU A 201 -10.10 -12.12 -0.35
C LEU A 201 -11.46 -11.96 -1.02
N ALA A 202 -11.50 -11.99 -2.36
CA ALA A 202 -12.69 -11.66 -3.13
C ALA A 202 -13.73 -12.79 -3.11
N PRO A 203 -15.02 -12.45 -3.00
CA PRO A 203 -16.09 -13.39 -3.27
C PRO A 203 -16.05 -13.88 -4.73
N GLU A 204 -16.64 -15.05 -4.96
CA GLU A 204 -16.63 -15.72 -6.27
C GLU A 204 -17.25 -14.87 -7.40
N ASP A 205 -18.30 -14.11 -7.11
CA ASP A 205 -18.95 -13.20 -8.06
C ASP A 205 -18.02 -12.08 -8.53
N VAL A 206 -17.17 -11.55 -7.65
CA VAL A 206 -16.14 -10.55 -7.99
C VAL A 206 -15.08 -11.17 -8.91
N LEU A 207 -14.63 -12.38 -8.59
CA LEU A 207 -13.65 -13.10 -9.42
C LEU A 207 -14.21 -13.39 -10.82
N HIS A 208 -15.48 -13.77 -10.93
CA HIS A 208 -16.15 -13.94 -12.22
C HIS A 208 -16.30 -12.63 -12.99
N ALA A 209 -16.61 -11.53 -12.32
CA ALA A 209 -16.80 -10.23 -12.96
C ALA A 209 -15.49 -9.68 -13.59
N PHE A 210 -14.36 -9.83 -12.90
CA PHE A 210 -13.08 -9.23 -13.31
C PHE A 210 -12.07 -10.22 -13.90
N GLY A 211 -12.18 -11.51 -13.59
CA GLY A 211 -11.20 -12.52 -13.97
C GLY A 211 -10.92 -12.57 -15.47
N MET A 212 -11.95 -12.56 -16.33
CA MET A 212 -11.79 -12.59 -17.79
C MET A 212 -10.93 -11.43 -18.31
N SER A 213 -11.18 -10.22 -17.86
CA SER A 213 -10.45 -9.03 -18.30
C SER A 213 -9.00 -9.02 -17.80
N VAL A 214 -8.78 -9.47 -16.56
CA VAL A 214 -7.44 -9.58 -15.96
C VAL A 214 -6.61 -10.64 -16.69
N TYR A 215 -7.15 -11.84 -16.90
CA TYR A 215 -6.42 -12.89 -17.64
C TYR A 215 -6.20 -12.55 -19.10
N GLY A 216 -7.14 -11.87 -19.73
CA GLY A 216 -6.95 -11.35 -21.08
C GLY A 216 -5.77 -10.38 -21.18
N ALA A 217 -5.55 -9.56 -20.14
CA ALA A 217 -4.39 -8.67 -20.05
C ALA A 217 -3.08 -9.40 -19.71
N MET A 218 -3.13 -10.50 -18.95
CA MET A 218 -1.97 -11.33 -18.61
C MET A 218 -1.51 -12.23 -19.77
N ALA A 219 -2.42 -12.66 -20.65
CA ALA A 219 -2.15 -13.61 -21.70
C ALA A 219 -0.95 -13.25 -22.61
N PRO A 220 -0.77 -11.99 -23.06
CA PRO A 220 0.39 -11.60 -23.85
C PRO A 220 1.73 -11.76 -23.11
N MET A 221 1.73 -11.63 -21.77
CA MET A 221 2.95 -11.76 -20.97
C MET A 221 3.40 -13.21 -20.86
N VAL A 222 2.45 -14.13 -20.68
CA VAL A 222 2.70 -15.56 -20.56
C VAL A 222 3.17 -16.15 -21.90
N GLY A 223 2.70 -15.63 -23.04
CA GLY A 223 3.08 -16.06 -24.37
C GLY A 223 4.48 -15.60 -24.84
N HIS A 224 5.18 -14.75 -24.08
CA HIS A 224 6.52 -14.28 -24.44
C HIS A 224 7.62 -14.92 -23.58
N PRO A 225 8.33 -15.95 -24.08
CA PRO A 225 9.32 -16.72 -23.32
C PRO A 225 10.52 -15.89 -22.81
N ASN A 226 10.71 -14.68 -23.33
CA ASN A 226 11.77 -13.76 -22.90
C ASN A 226 11.25 -12.61 -22.01
N SER A 227 10.00 -12.66 -21.55
CA SER A 227 9.46 -11.65 -20.65
C SER A 227 10.03 -11.84 -19.24
N PRO A 228 10.66 -10.81 -18.63
CA PRO A 228 11.13 -10.90 -17.26
C PRO A 228 9.99 -11.05 -16.23
N VAL A 229 8.76 -10.93 -16.67
CA VAL A 229 7.52 -10.91 -15.84
C VAL A 229 6.71 -12.20 -15.98
N ILE A 230 7.30 -13.27 -16.49
CA ILE A 230 6.54 -14.49 -16.84
C ILE A 230 6.03 -15.26 -15.62
N MET A 231 6.75 -15.20 -14.51
CA MET A 231 6.44 -16.00 -13.32
C MET A 231 5.26 -15.44 -12.52
N GLU A 232 5.14 -14.12 -12.39
CA GLU A 232 4.08 -13.47 -11.63
C GLU A 232 2.68 -13.76 -12.21
N PRO A 233 2.41 -13.63 -13.52
CA PRO A 233 1.14 -14.05 -14.10
C PRO A 233 0.83 -15.53 -13.87
N ILE A 234 1.82 -16.40 -13.92
CA ILE A 234 1.64 -17.85 -13.68
C ILE A 234 1.20 -18.08 -12.23
N PHE A 235 1.87 -17.47 -11.25
CA PHE A 235 1.48 -17.58 -9.85
C PHE A 235 0.07 -17.01 -9.59
N ALA A 236 -0.27 -15.87 -10.18
CA ALA A 236 -1.59 -15.29 -10.07
C ALA A 236 -2.70 -16.22 -10.59
N ILE A 237 -2.47 -16.92 -11.71
CA ILE A 237 -3.39 -17.92 -12.26
C ILE A 237 -3.49 -19.13 -11.34
N ASP A 238 -2.37 -19.68 -10.85
CA ASP A 238 -2.35 -20.83 -9.93
C ASP A 238 -3.11 -20.51 -8.64
N MET A 239 -2.88 -19.35 -8.05
CA MET A 239 -3.60 -18.89 -6.86
C MET A 239 -5.11 -18.78 -7.10
N HIS A 240 -5.53 -18.24 -8.25
CA HIS A 240 -6.94 -18.17 -8.60
C HIS A 240 -7.57 -19.57 -8.71
N VAL A 241 -6.90 -20.49 -9.40
CA VAL A 241 -7.39 -21.89 -9.54
C VAL A 241 -7.54 -22.54 -8.18
N ARG A 242 -6.64 -22.34 -7.26
CA ARG A 242 -6.70 -22.89 -5.90
C ARG A 242 -7.82 -22.28 -5.04
N ALA A 243 -8.11 -20.97 -5.24
CA ALA A 243 -9.12 -20.26 -4.47
C ALA A 243 -10.56 -20.56 -4.93
N LEU A 244 -10.77 -20.97 -6.19
CA LEU A 244 -12.09 -21.22 -6.74
C LEU A 244 -12.67 -22.55 -6.23
N SER A 245 -14.01 -22.55 -6.06
CA SER A 245 -14.79 -23.79 -5.82
C SER A 245 -14.75 -24.70 -7.04
N THR A 246 -15.11 -25.99 -6.84
CA THR A 246 -15.18 -26.98 -7.93
C THR A 246 -16.13 -26.54 -9.06
N ALA A 247 -17.20 -25.82 -8.73
CA ALA A 247 -18.14 -25.29 -9.73
C ALA A 247 -17.49 -24.19 -10.61
N SER A 248 -16.67 -23.34 -10.01
CA SER A 248 -15.97 -22.24 -10.71
C SER A 248 -14.77 -22.71 -11.50
N LEU A 249 -14.15 -23.85 -11.12
CA LEU A 249 -13.01 -24.42 -11.86
C LEU A 249 -13.36 -24.73 -13.33
N GLY A 250 -14.59 -25.15 -13.58
CA GLY A 250 -15.08 -25.39 -14.96
C GLY A 250 -15.11 -24.12 -15.81
N ALA A 251 -15.59 -23.01 -15.24
CA ALA A 251 -15.59 -21.70 -15.90
C ALA A 251 -14.16 -21.22 -16.12
N MET A 252 -13.30 -21.36 -15.09
CA MET A 252 -11.89 -20.99 -15.17
C MET A 252 -11.14 -21.78 -16.26
N ALA A 253 -11.38 -23.09 -16.35
CA ALA A 253 -10.78 -23.92 -17.42
C ALA A 253 -11.19 -23.44 -18.83
N ASN A 254 -12.39 -22.90 -18.99
CA ASN A 254 -12.84 -22.32 -20.25
C ASN A 254 -12.13 -21.00 -20.55
N ILE A 255 -11.92 -20.16 -19.53
CA ILE A 255 -11.15 -18.91 -19.64
C ILE A 255 -9.72 -19.22 -20.08
N MET A 256 -9.06 -20.16 -19.40
CA MET A 256 -7.68 -20.57 -19.70
C MET A 256 -7.56 -21.18 -21.11
N ARG A 257 -8.56 -21.95 -21.58
CA ARG A 257 -8.56 -22.47 -22.97
C ARG A 257 -8.78 -21.40 -24.01
N ALA A 258 -9.54 -20.35 -23.69
CA ALA A 258 -9.75 -19.21 -24.60
C ALA A 258 -8.56 -18.26 -24.66
N THR A 259 -7.66 -18.33 -23.67
CA THR A 259 -6.43 -17.54 -23.61
C THR A 259 -5.34 -18.31 -24.35
N PRO A 260 -4.62 -17.72 -25.33
CA PRO A 260 -3.57 -18.40 -26.07
C PRO A 260 -2.33 -18.57 -25.18
N LEU A 261 -2.38 -19.56 -24.29
CA LEU A 261 -1.25 -19.99 -23.48
C LEU A 261 -0.42 -20.97 -24.31
N ASP A 262 0.91 -20.81 -24.25
CA ASP A 262 1.82 -21.79 -24.79
C ASP A 262 1.64 -23.13 -24.06
N GLU A 263 1.50 -24.25 -24.78
CA GLU A 263 1.32 -25.58 -24.20
C GLU A 263 2.44 -25.93 -23.21
N ALA A 264 3.67 -25.46 -23.45
CA ALA A 264 4.82 -25.69 -22.57
C ALA A 264 4.65 -25.00 -21.20
N ILE A 265 4.03 -23.82 -21.16
CA ILE A 265 3.73 -23.09 -19.93
C ILE A 265 2.57 -23.75 -19.17
N PHE A 266 1.56 -24.19 -19.92
CA PHE A 266 0.43 -24.90 -19.32
C PHE A 266 0.86 -26.22 -18.67
N ALA A 267 1.76 -26.96 -19.32
CA ALA A 267 2.34 -28.20 -18.76
C ALA A 267 3.18 -27.97 -17.49
N SER A 268 3.72 -26.77 -17.29
CA SER A 268 4.47 -26.42 -16.07
C SER A 268 3.57 -26.01 -14.88
N LEU A 269 2.29 -25.74 -15.14
CA LEU A 269 1.29 -25.39 -14.13
C LEU A 269 0.59 -26.61 -13.52
N CYS A 270 0.66 -27.77 -14.22
CA CYS A 270 0.14 -29.06 -13.78
C CYS A 270 1.19 -29.92 -13.11
#